data_231af9fa64dbaa51cb3369f29c57ecf1
#
_entry.id   231af9fa64dbaa51cb3369f29c57ecf1
#
_cell.length_a   1.000
_cell.length_b   1.000
_cell.length_c   1.000
_cell.angle_alpha   90.00
_cell.angle_beta   90.00
_cell.angle_gamma   90.00
#
_symmetry.space_group_name_H-M   'P 1'
#
loop_
_entity.id
_entity.type
_entity.pdbx_description
1 polymer ?
#
loop_
_entity_poly.entity_id
_entity_poly.type
_entity_poly.pdbx_seq_one_letter_code
_entity_poly.pdbx_strand_id
1 'polypeptide(L)'
;MPAVRARRVYEQAAQSDGSRVLVDRLWPRGLSKDKAHLDEWLKAVAPSDELRRWYGHQPGKFAEFKRRYEAELKDPERADALRHLREEARSGPVTLLTASKDLEHSEAAVLAQLLRSPQGTPH
;
A
#
# COMPACT_ATOMS: atom_id res chain seq x y z
N MET A 1 -16.71 6.05 -8.90
CA MET A 1 -15.48 6.17 -8.12
C MET A 1 -14.82 4.84 -8.01
N PRO A 2 -13.53 4.72 -8.32
CA PRO A 2 -12.87 3.43 -8.16
C PRO A 2 -12.79 3.07 -6.69
N ALA A 3 -12.91 1.80 -6.43
CA ALA A 3 -12.82 1.29 -5.06
C ALA A 3 -11.36 0.95 -4.77
N VAL A 4 -10.80 1.54 -3.73
CA VAL A 4 -9.45 1.23 -3.27
C VAL A 4 -9.55 0.74 -1.84
N ARG A 5 -9.00 -0.46 -1.61
CA ARG A 5 -9.04 -1.08 -0.29
C ARG A 5 -7.65 -1.54 0.12
N ALA A 6 -7.45 -1.68 1.43
CA ALA A 6 -6.27 -2.32 1.98
C ALA A 6 -6.72 -3.61 2.66
N ARG A 7 -5.99 -4.71 2.44
CA ARG A 7 -6.29 -5.99 3.07
C ARG A 7 -4.98 -6.70 3.40
N ARG A 8 -5.08 -7.66 4.30
CA ARG A 8 -3.92 -8.49 4.60
C ARG A 8 -3.74 -9.51 3.48
N VAL A 9 -2.49 -9.71 3.07
CA VAL A 9 -2.18 -10.59 1.94
C VAL A 9 -2.55 -12.04 2.25
N TYR A 10 -2.70 -12.39 3.53
CA TYR A 10 -3.04 -13.76 3.94
C TYR A 10 -4.54 -14.05 3.85
N GLU A 11 -5.36 -13.03 3.62
CA GLU A 11 -6.79 -13.25 3.49
C GLU A 11 -7.11 -13.81 2.11
N GLN A 12 -8.18 -14.58 2.05
CA GLN A 12 -8.57 -15.21 0.79
C GLN A 12 -8.93 -14.15 -0.26
N ALA A 13 -8.47 -14.38 -1.48
CA ALA A 13 -8.77 -13.48 -2.58
C ALA A 13 -10.26 -13.49 -2.89
N ALA A 14 -10.78 -12.35 -3.29
CA ALA A 14 -12.18 -12.20 -3.70
C ALA A 14 -12.25 -11.57 -5.07
N GLN A 15 -13.29 -11.89 -5.82
CA GLN A 15 -13.47 -11.31 -7.16
C GLN A 15 -13.57 -9.79 -7.10
N SER A 16 -14.16 -9.28 -6.04
CA SER A 16 -14.33 -7.83 -5.87
C SER A 16 -13.02 -7.11 -5.58
N ASP A 17 -11.90 -7.83 -5.38
CA ASP A 17 -10.63 -7.20 -5.10
C ASP A 17 -10.08 -6.41 -6.27
N GLY A 18 -10.46 -6.78 -7.50
CA GLY A 18 -9.89 -6.14 -8.68
C GLY A 18 -8.40 -6.43 -8.77
N SER A 19 -7.59 -5.43 -9.08
CA SER A 19 -6.14 -5.59 -9.10
C SER A 19 -5.59 -5.79 -7.70
N ARG A 20 -4.84 -6.86 -7.49
CA ARG A 20 -4.26 -7.17 -6.19
C ARG A 20 -2.77 -6.83 -6.23
N VAL A 21 -2.39 -5.81 -5.47
CA VAL A 21 -1.04 -5.26 -5.50
C VAL A 21 -0.41 -5.35 -4.11
N LEU A 22 0.69 -6.10 -4.01
CA LEU A 22 1.45 -6.15 -2.76
C LEU A 22 2.33 -4.90 -2.68
N VAL A 23 2.23 -4.16 -1.58
CA VAL A 23 2.95 -2.89 -1.41
C VAL A 23 4.04 -2.97 -0.34
N ASP A 24 4.37 -4.16 0.12
CA ASP A 24 5.46 -4.37 1.05
C ASP A 24 6.79 -4.48 0.31
N ARG A 25 7.87 -4.14 0.98
CA ARG A 25 9.20 -4.24 0.41
C ARG A 25 9.69 -5.69 0.34
N LEU A 26 9.30 -6.50 1.34
CA LEU A 26 9.74 -7.89 1.44
C LEU A 26 8.60 -8.83 1.16
N TRP A 27 8.93 -10.01 0.62
CA TRP A 27 7.91 -11.02 0.38
C TRP A 27 7.34 -11.53 1.70
N PRO A 28 6.02 -11.68 1.82
CA PRO A 28 5.41 -12.14 3.07
C PRO A 28 5.90 -13.54 3.46
N ARG A 29 6.24 -13.67 4.73
CA ARG A 29 6.76 -14.92 5.25
C ARG A 29 5.72 -16.03 5.17
N GLY A 30 6.13 -17.20 4.68
CA GLY A 30 5.26 -18.37 4.64
C GLY A 30 4.19 -18.36 3.55
N LEU A 31 4.25 -17.40 2.64
CA LEU A 31 3.24 -17.28 1.60
C LEU A 31 3.81 -17.72 0.25
N SER A 32 3.13 -18.68 -0.40
CA SER A 32 3.53 -19.08 -1.75
C SER A 32 2.98 -18.09 -2.76
N LYS A 33 3.62 -18.01 -3.92
CA LYS A 33 3.16 -17.13 -4.99
C LYS A 33 1.76 -17.52 -5.47
N ASP A 34 1.50 -18.82 -5.55
CA ASP A 34 0.20 -19.31 -5.99
C ASP A 34 -0.92 -18.87 -5.05
N LYS A 35 -0.67 -18.94 -3.73
CA LYS A 35 -1.69 -18.58 -2.75
C LYS A 35 -1.88 -17.08 -2.62
N ALA A 36 -0.86 -16.30 -2.99
CA ALA A 36 -0.95 -14.85 -2.89
C ALA A 36 -1.94 -14.25 -3.89
N HIS A 37 -2.09 -14.88 -5.05
CA HIS A 37 -2.98 -14.39 -6.11
C HIS A 37 -2.73 -12.92 -6.42
N LEU A 38 -1.44 -12.57 -6.61
CA LEU A 38 -1.09 -11.18 -6.89
C LEU A 38 -1.13 -10.90 -8.39
N ASP A 39 -1.61 -9.71 -8.72
CA ASP A 39 -1.42 -9.18 -10.06
C ASP A 39 -0.09 -8.45 -10.15
N GLU A 40 0.39 -7.92 -9.04
CA GLU A 40 1.62 -7.14 -9.05
C GLU A 40 2.26 -7.06 -7.65
N TRP A 41 3.58 -7.02 -7.60
CA TRP A 41 4.33 -6.72 -6.38
C TRP A 41 5.08 -5.42 -6.62
N LEU A 42 4.60 -4.32 -6.01
CA LEU A 42 5.11 -2.98 -6.25
C LEU A 42 6.03 -2.54 -5.12
N LYS A 43 7.24 -3.11 -5.07
CA LYS A 43 8.22 -2.80 -4.02
C LYS A 43 8.57 -1.32 -3.96
N ALA A 44 8.58 -0.66 -5.11
CA ALA A 44 9.05 0.71 -5.20
C ALA A 44 8.20 1.69 -4.42
N VAL A 45 6.97 1.33 -4.06
CA VAL A 45 6.10 2.23 -3.32
C VAL A 45 6.24 2.07 -1.81
N ALA A 46 6.96 1.04 -1.35
CA ALA A 46 7.09 0.78 0.09
C ALA A 46 7.91 1.86 0.78
N PRO A 47 7.67 2.08 2.08
CA PRO A 47 8.49 3.01 2.84
C PRO A 47 9.94 2.52 2.94
N SER A 48 10.87 3.43 3.20
CA SER A 48 12.27 3.08 3.33
C SER A 48 12.49 2.12 4.51
N ASP A 49 13.59 1.36 4.45
CA ASP A 49 13.96 0.48 5.55
C ASP A 49 14.14 1.27 6.83
N GLU A 50 14.73 2.45 6.72
CA GLU A 50 14.97 3.32 7.86
C GLU A 50 13.65 3.70 8.53
N LEU A 51 12.68 4.13 7.75
CA LEU A 51 11.38 4.53 8.29
C LEU A 51 10.64 3.33 8.88
N ARG A 52 10.70 2.17 8.22
CA ARG A 52 10.06 0.95 8.73
C ARG A 52 10.64 0.56 10.08
N ARG A 53 11.97 0.60 10.21
CA ARG A 53 12.62 0.25 11.48
C ARG A 53 12.26 1.23 12.58
N TRP A 54 12.23 2.53 12.25
CA TRP A 54 11.86 3.54 13.23
C TRP A 54 10.44 3.32 13.73
N TYR A 55 9.52 3.00 12.80
CA TYR A 55 8.11 2.82 13.16
C TYR A 55 7.91 1.57 14.03
N GLY A 56 8.50 0.45 13.66
CA GLY A 56 8.46 -0.78 14.45
C GLY A 56 7.07 -1.26 14.80
N HIS A 57 6.08 -1.02 13.95
CA HIS A 57 4.69 -1.42 14.17
C HIS A 57 4.12 -0.88 15.49
N GLN A 58 4.50 0.32 15.87
CA GLN A 58 4.01 0.93 17.10
C GLN A 58 2.90 1.91 16.76
N PRO A 59 1.62 1.54 17.05
CA PRO A 59 0.48 2.39 16.65
C PRO A 59 0.56 3.82 17.17
N GLY A 60 1.21 4.03 18.32
CA GLY A 60 1.38 5.37 18.85
C GLY A 60 2.25 6.27 17.99
N LYS A 61 3.03 5.68 17.07
CA LYS A 61 3.86 6.44 16.16
C LYS A 61 3.22 6.61 14.78
N PHE A 62 2.00 6.11 14.60
CA PHE A 62 1.42 6.06 13.26
C PHE A 62 1.26 7.44 12.61
N ALA A 63 0.82 8.44 13.36
CA ALA A 63 0.62 9.77 12.80
C ALA A 63 1.93 10.33 12.24
N GLU A 64 3.03 10.14 12.98
CA GLU A 64 4.34 10.58 12.52
C GLU A 64 4.85 9.71 11.38
N PHE A 65 4.61 8.40 11.44
CA PHE A 65 4.95 7.50 10.36
C PHE A 65 4.27 7.93 9.06
N LYS A 66 2.97 8.22 9.13
CA LYS A 66 2.21 8.64 7.97
C LYS A 66 2.82 9.90 7.36
N ARG A 67 3.14 10.89 8.19
CA ARG A 67 3.70 12.14 7.73
C ARG A 67 5.05 11.92 7.04
N ARG A 68 5.92 11.10 7.63
CA ARG A 68 7.23 10.80 7.06
C ARG A 68 7.11 9.99 5.78
N TYR A 69 6.17 9.05 5.74
CA TYR A 69 5.96 8.25 4.55
C TYR A 69 5.44 9.12 3.40
N GLU A 70 4.52 10.04 3.69
CA GLU A 70 4.03 10.95 2.66
C GLU A 70 5.16 11.80 2.08
N ALA A 71 6.12 12.17 2.92
CA ALA A 71 7.29 12.90 2.43
C ALA A 71 8.16 12.01 1.53
N GLU A 72 8.34 10.74 1.91
CA GLU A 72 9.11 9.80 1.07
C GLU A 72 8.43 9.55 -0.28
N LEU A 73 7.11 9.62 -0.33
CA LEU A 73 6.36 9.38 -1.56
C LEU A 73 6.57 10.49 -2.60
N LYS A 74 7.27 11.55 -2.23
CA LYS A 74 7.67 12.60 -3.18
C LYS A 74 8.96 12.28 -3.90
N ASP A 75 9.72 11.28 -3.44
CA ASP A 75 10.93 10.83 -4.15
C ASP A 75 10.54 10.35 -5.54
N PRO A 76 11.37 10.60 -6.56
CA PRO A 76 10.99 10.25 -7.94
C PRO A 76 10.54 8.81 -8.13
N GLU A 77 11.25 7.85 -7.58
CA GLU A 77 10.91 6.44 -7.76
C GLU A 77 9.58 6.10 -7.08
N ARG A 78 9.40 6.57 -5.85
CA ARG A 78 8.16 6.32 -5.13
C ARG A 78 7.00 7.09 -5.71
N ALA A 79 7.26 8.31 -6.18
CA ALA A 79 6.21 9.11 -6.82
C ALA A 79 5.71 8.46 -8.09
N ASP A 80 6.62 7.87 -8.89
CA ASP A 80 6.23 7.14 -10.08
C ASP A 80 5.38 5.92 -9.74
N ALA A 81 5.76 5.20 -8.70
CA ALA A 81 5.01 4.02 -8.27
C ALA A 81 3.61 4.43 -7.79
N LEU A 82 3.51 5.52 -7.05
CA LEU A 82 2.21 6.01 -6.59
C LEU A 82 1.34 6.44 -7.77
N ARG A 83 1.93 7.08 -8.77
CA ARG A 83 1.21 7.48 -9.98
C ARG A 83 0.66 6.25 -10.70
N HIS A 84 1.46 5.19 -10.78
CA HIS A 84 1.03 3.92 -11.37
C HIS A 84 -0.22 3.37 -10.66
N LEU A 85 -0.21 3.41 -9.32
CA LEU A 85 -1.38 2.96 -8.56
C LEU A 85 -2.60 3.84 -8.83
N ARG A 86 -2.40 5.14 -8.96
CA ARG A 86 -3.52 6.04 -9.28
C ARG A 86 -4.13 5.70 -10.64
N GLU A 87 -3.30 5.35 -11.60
CA GLU A 87 -3.79 4.99 -12.92
C GLU A 87 -4.57 3.68 -12.86
N GLU A 88 -4.06 2.71 -12.09
CA GLU A 88 -4.79 1.45 -11.92
C GLU A 88 -6.14 1.69 -11.25
N ALA A 89 -6.18 2.57 -10.25
CA ALA A 89 -7.42 2.87 -9.54
C ALA A 89 -8.45 3.55 -10.44
N ARG A 90 -8.00 4.26 -11.45
CA ARG A 90 -8.93 4.86 -12.42
C ARG A 90 -9.55 3.81 -13.33
N SER A 91 -8.84 2.72 -13.57
CA SER A 91 -9.31 1.66 -14.47
C SER A 91 -10.25 0.69 -13.78
N GLY A 92 -10.23 0.60 -12.48
CA GLY A 92 -11.09 -0.32 -11.75
C GLY A 92 -10.68 -0.47 -10.29
N PRO A 93 -11.30 -1.41 -9.57
CA PRO A 93 -10.99 -1.61 -8.17
C PRO A 93 -9.53 -2.05 -7.98
N VAL A 94 -8.92 -1.58 -6.90
CA VAL A 94 -7.55 -1.95 -6.53
C VAL A 94 -7.54 -2.34 -5.06
N THR A 95 -6.91 -3.46 -4.74
CA THR A 95 -6.72 -3.89 -3.37
C THR A 95 -5.23 -3.90 -3.07
N LEU A 96 -4.85 -3.07 -2.11
CA LEU A 96 -3.47 -2.97 -1.66
C LEU A 96 -3.25 -4.00 -0.55
N LEU A 97 -2.24 -4.86 -0.73
CA LEU A 97 -2.01 -5.98 0.16
C LEU A 97 -0.75 -5.78 0.97
N THR A 98 -0.81 -6.18 2.24
CA THR A 98 0.32 -6.10 3.14
C THR A 98 0.33 -7.31 4.08
N ALA A 99 1.51 -7.69 4.54
CA ALA A 99 1.66 -8.73 5.54
C ALA A 99 1.44 -8.20 6.97
N SER A 100 1.33 -6.89 7.14
CA SER A 100 1.17 -6.29 8.47
C SER A 100 -0.09 -6.81 9.16
N LYS A 101 0.04 -7.14 10.44
CA LYS A 101 -1.10 -7.62 11.23
C LYS A 101 -2.06 -6.50 11.55
N ASP A 102 -1.54 -5.30 11.77
CA ASP A 102 -2.37 -4.14 12.11
C ASP A 102 -2.63 -3.35 10.83
N LEU A 103 -3.67 -3.77 10.13
CA LEU A 103 -3.96 -3.21 8.82
C LEU A 103 -4.23 -1.72 8.86
N GLU A 104 -4.93 -1.24 9.89
CA GLU A 104 -5.31 0.18 9.99
C GLU A 104 -4.11 1.09 10.18
N HIS A 105 -3.00 0.56 10.70
CA HIS A 105 -1.79 1.34 10.95
C HIS A 105 -0.64 0.91 10.04
N SER A 106 -0.96 0.42 8.85
CA SER A 106 0.02 -0.06 7.89
C SER A 106 0.24 0.96 6.78
N GLU A 107 1.32 0.76 6.01
CA GLU A 107 1.56 1.59 4.83
C GLU A 107 0.46 1.41 3.80
N ALA A 108 -0.15 0.23 3.73
CA ALA A 108 -1.25 0.00 2.81
C ALA A 108 -2.44 0.90 3.14
N ALA A 109 -2.70 1.13 4.44
CA ALA A 109 -3.76 2.02 4.86
C ALA A 109 -3.47 3.47 4.45
N VAL A 110 -2.21 3.90 4.58
CA VAL A 110 -1.82 5.25 4.16
C VAL A 110 -2.04 5.41 2.66
N LEU A 111 -1.58 4.43 1.88
CA LEU A 111 -1.71 4.49 0.43
C LEU A 111 -3.18 4.47 0.00
N ALA A 112 -4.00 3.64 0.63
CA ALA A 112 -5.42 3.58 0.30
C ALA A 112 -6.08 4.92 0.54
N GLN A 113 -5.76 5.58 1.63
CA GLN A 113 -6.31 6.88 1.95
C GLN A 113 -5.90 7.93 0.90
N LEU A 114 -4.63 7.92 0.50
CA LEU A 114 -4.16 8.85 -0.52
C LEU A 114 -4.83 8.62 -1.87
N LEU A 115 -5.03 7.35 -2.23
CA LEU A 115 -5.62 7.02 -3.53
C LEU A 115 -7.12 7.31 -3.57
N ARG A 116 -7.78 7.34 -2.41
CA ARG A 116 -9.19 7.71 -2.34
C ARG A 116 -9.40 9.20 -2.42
N SER A 117 -8.36 9.99 -2.11
CA SER A 117 -8.45 11.43 -2.16
C SER A 117 -8.48 11.91 -3.60
N PRO A 118 -9.21 12.97 -3.94
CA PRO A 118 -9.23 13.49 -5.28
C PRO A 118 -7.83 13.88 -5.72
N GLN A 119 -7.49 13.46 -6.91
CA GLN A 119 -6.20 13.73 -7.48
C GLN A 119 -6.00 15.22 -7.65
N GLY A 120 -4.83 15.69 -7.32
CA GLY A 120 -4.47 17.06 -7.55
C GLY A 120 -5.22 18.03 -6.69
N THR A 121 -5.76 17.53 -5.62
CA THR A 121 -6.38 18.40 -4.71
C THR A 121 -5.36 18.93 -3.83
N PRO A 122 -4.88 19.97 -4.11
CA PRO A 122 -4.09 20.66 -3.17
C PRO A 122 -5.08 21.25 -2.34
N HIS A 123 -4.89 21.53 -1.64
CA HIS A 123 -5.83 22.17 -0.91
C HIS A 123 -5.43 22.62 0.24
#